data_04320d897e058dc3a2a34b8c9a1cd0cb
#
_entry.id   04320d897e058dc3a2a34b8c9a1cd0cb
#
_cell.length_a   1.000
_cell.length_b   1.000
_cell.length_c   1.000
_cell.angle_alpha   90.00
_cell.angle_beta   90.00
_cell.angle_gamma   90.00
#
_symmetry.space_group_name_H-M   'P 1'
#
loop_
_entity.id
_entity.type
_entity.pdbx_description
1 polymer ?
#
loop_
_entity_poly.entity_id
_entity_poly.type
_entity_poly.pdbx_seq_one_letter_code
_entity_poly.pdbx_strand_id
1 'polypeptide(L)'
;MAHLDPYFKQVDALQGNFIERLREAVAIPSISSEDQRRPDVVKMGHWLADQIKALGGEVELRELGKQPGREHLDLPPCLLGRYGNDPKKLNVLVYGHYDVQPANKSDGWATDPFTLSIDDKDRMYGRGSTDDKGPVLGWLNAIEAHQKAGVELPVNLVMCFEGMEENGSEGLDDTIRAEAKKFFKDVDVVCISDNYWLGTEKPCLTYGVRGCNYYQVEVSGPGQDLHSGVYGGMTHEPMTDLVRIMNSFVDPDGKILIKGVDDLVAPLTDEEAALYPPIAFTMDGLRESLGGAVTIHDNKEEALKHKMRYPSLSLHGIEGAFYSEGAKTVIPAKVIGKFSIRTVPNMEIDPVTKLVEKHVNDEFAKLKSKNTMKFSVVHCGKWWVEDPNHPNYTAAAKAVERVFGVKPDMTREGGSIPVTLTFQEELGKNVLLLPMGSSTDAAHSINEKLDKRNYIEGTKLLGAYLHYVAGEMKRE
;
A
#
# COMPACT_ATOMS: atom_id res chain seq x y z
N MET A 1 13.22 -27.11 15.51
CA MET A 1 13.64 -25.68 15.48
C MET A 1 13.83 -25.08 16.88
N ALA A 2 14.49 -25.79 17.75
CA ALA A 2 14.87 -25.30 19.09
C ALA A 2 15.84 -24.10 19.04
N HIS A 3 16.51 -23.86 17.90
CA HIS A 3 17.44 -22.74 17.70
C HIS A 3 16.75 -21.37 17.58
N LEU A 4 15.42 -21.29 17.40
CA LEU A 4 14.67 -20.03 17.40
C LEU A 4 14.37 -19.50 18.82
N ASP A 5 14.36 -20.38 19.82
CA ASP A 5 14.03 -19.96 21.19
C ASP A 5 15.03 -18.95 21.78
N PRO A 6 16.36 -19.06 21.57
CA PRO A 6 17.30 -18.02 21.98
C PRO A 6 17.05 -16.68 21.28
N TYR A 7 16.73 -16.70 19.99
CA TYR A 7 16.37 -15.50 19.23
C TYR A 7 15.10 -14.85 19.80
N PHE A 8 14.02 -15.60 20.02
CA PHE A 8 12.78 -15.06 20.58
C PHE A 8 12.99 -14.43 21.97
N LYS A 9 13.74 -15.12 22.85
CA LYS A 9 14.10 -14.57 24.17
C LYS A 9 14.86 -13.26 24.05
N GLN A 10 15.74 -13.14 23.05
CA GLN A 10 16.50 -11.94 22.85
C GLN A 10 15.64 -10.78 22.29
N VAL A 11 14.67 -11.08 21.42
CA VAL A 11 13.68 -10.09 20.97
C VAL A 11 12.90 -9.53 22.17
N ASP A 12 12.43 -10.40 23.06
CA ASP A 12 11.73 -9.98 24.29
C ASP A 12 12.62 -9.12 25.20
N ALA A 13 13.89 -9.48 25.34
CA ALA A 13 14.84 -8.75 26.18
C ALA A 13 15.18 -7.35 25.60
N LEU A 14 15.19 -7.19 24.29
CA LEU A 14 15.55 -5.95 23.59
C LEU A 14 14.35 -5.07 23.25
N GLN A 15 13.12 -5.43 23.63
CA GLN A 15 11.92 -4.68 23.24
C GLN A 15 11.98 -3.19 23.55
N GLY A 16 12.59 -2.81 24.68
CA GLY A 16 12.78 -1.39 25.03
C GLY A 16 13.68 -0.64 24.05
N ASN A 17 14.78 -1.28 23.62
CA ASN A 17 15.69 -0.70 22.63
C ASN A 17 14.99 -0.56 21.25
N PHE A 18 14.16 -1.54 20.87
CA PHE A 18 13.43 -1.51 19.62
C PHE A 18 12.37 -0.41 19.59
N ILE A 19 11.68 -0.21 20.70
CA ILE A 19 10.71 0.89 20.86
C ILE A 19 11.43 2.24 20.80
N GLU A 20 12.60 2.38 21.42
CA GLU A 20 13.36 3.62 21.36
C GLU A 20 13.87 3.92 19.94
N ARG A 21 14.35 2.91 19.22
CA ARG A 21 14.70 3.05 17.80
C ARG A 21 13.51 3.52 16.94
N LEU A 22 12.31 2.97 17.18
CA LEU A 22 11.11 3.44 16.52
C LEU A 22 10.76 4.88 16.91
N ARG A 23 10.94 5.25 18.17
CA ARG A 23 10.73 6.62 18.65
C ARG A 23 11.63 7.63 17.94
N GLU A 24 12.92 7.31 17.79
CA GLU A 24 13.87 8.15 17.05
C GLU A 24 13.45 8.29 15.58
N ALA A 25 13.03 7.21 14.93
CA ALA A 25 12.58 7.23 13.54
C ALA A 25 11.30 8.06 13.36
N VAL A 26 10.30 7.90 14.24
CA VAL A 26 9.05 8.68 14.21
C VAL A 26 9.32 10.16 14.41
N ALA A 27 10.31 10.52 15.24
CA ALA A 27 10.68 11.92 15.49
C ALA A 27 11.26 12.65 14.27
N ILE A 28 11.58 11.95 13.17
CA ILE A 28 12.01 12.55 11.91
C ILE A 28 10.78 12.68 11.00
N PRO A 29 10.23 13.89 10.75
CA PRO A 29 9.01 14.07 9.97
C PRO A 29 9.27 13.99 8.46
N SER A 30 9.57 12.79 7.99
CA SER A 30 9.97 12.48 6.61
C SER A 30 8.79 12.49 5.62
N ILE A 31 8.05 13.60 5.56
CA ILE A 31 6.89 13.79 4.68
C ILE A 31 7.37 14.04 3.25
N SER A 32 7.16 13.08 2.34
CA SER A 32 7.68 13.14 0.96
C SER A 32 6.94 14.10 0.05
N SER A 33 5.66 14.36 0.31
CA SER A 33 4.81 15.22 -0.52
C SER A 33 5.05 16.72 -0.31
N GLU A 34 5.73 17.13 0.77
CA GLU A 34 5.98 18.51 1.13
C GLU A 34 7.41 18.95 0.81
N ASP A 35 7.58 19.97 -0.06
CA ASP A 35 8.89 20.48 -0.50
C ASP A 35 9.80 20.87 0.68
N GLN A 36 9.24 21.55 1.68
CA GLN A 36 9.98 22.00 2.87
C GLN A 36 10.44 20.82 3.77
N ARG A 37 9.84 19.63 3.62
CA ARG A 37 10.18 18.41 4.36
C ARG A 37 11.19 17.51 3.63
N ARG A 38 11.56 17.84 2.40
CA ARG A 38 12.56 17.08 1.66
C ARG A 38 13.87 16.84 2.43
N PRO A 39 14.43 17.84 3.15
CA PRO A 39 15.61 17.60 3.99
C PRO A 39 15.38 16.57 5.11
N ASP A 40 14.15 16.50 5.67
CA ASP A 40 13.80 15.51 6.69
C ASP A 40 13.71 14.10 6.10
N VAL A 41 13.20 13.95 4.88
CA VAL A 41 13.18 12.66 4.16
C VAL A 41 14.60 12.16 3.91
N VAL A 42 15.47 13.03 3.40
CA VAL A 42 16.90 12.70 3.18
C VAL A 42 17.59 12.35 4.51
N LYS A 43 17.33 13.13 5.58
CA LYS A 43 17.82 12.84 6.93
C LYS A 43 17.39 11.46 7.43
N MET A 44 16.12 11.07 7.20
CA MET A 44 15.63 9.76 7.60
C MET A 44 16.36 8.63 6.85
N GLY A 45 16.60 8.80 5.54
CA GLY A 45 17.38 7.84 4.75
C GLY A 45 18.82 7.68 5.30
N HIS A 46 19.50 8.78 5.59
CA HIS A 46 20.86 8.71 6.21
C HIS A 46 20.83 8.06 7.58
N TRP A 47 19.86 8.41 8.43
CA TRP A 47 19.70 7.79 9.75
C TRP A 47 19.52 6.28 9.64
N LEU A 48 18.66 5.82 8.71
CA LEU A 48 18.43 4.40 8.47
C LEU A 48 19.70 3.69 7.95
N ALA A 49 20.43 4.34 7.05
CA ALA A 49 21.71 3.81 6.55
C ALA A 49 22.72 3.62 7.68
N ASP A 50 22.79 4.57 8.61
CA ASP A 50 23.67 4.48 9.77
C ASP A 50 23.26 3.37 10.74
N GLN A 51 21.95 3.12 10.94
CA GLN A 51 21.46 1.97 11.71
C GLN A 51 21.89 0.63 11.06
N ILE A 52 21.79 0.50 9.75
CA ILE A 52 22.21 -0.71 9.03
C ILE A 52 23.73 -0.93 9.20
N LYS A 53 24.54 0.12 9.04
CA LYS A 53 26.00 0.05 9.21
C LYS A 53 26.39 -0.29 10.65
N ALA A 54 25.69 0.24 11.64
CA ALA A 54 25.93 -0.06 13.05
C ALA A 54 25.73 -1.54 13.38
N LEU A 55 24.86 -2.23 12.64
CA LEU A 55 24.64 -3.68 12.72
C LEU A 55 25.63 -4.50 11.88
N GLY A 56 26.59 -3.86 11.21
CA GLY A 56 27.58 -4.53 10.37
C GLY A 56 27.11 -4.79 8.93
N GLY A 57 26.03 -4.17 8.51
CA GLY A 57 25.59 -4.19 7.11
C GLY A 57 26.33 -3.17 6.25
N GLU A 58 26.36 -3.44 4.95
CA GLU A 58 26.85 -2.51 3.92
C GLU A 58 25.67 -1.75 3.32
N VAL A 59 25.82 -0.46 3.02
CA VAL A 59 24.78 0.38 2.42
C VAL A 59 25.37 1.26 1.35
N GLU A 60 24.73 1.26 0.20
CA GLU A 60 24.93 2.20 -0.89
C GLU A 60 23.70 3.10 -1.02
N LEU A 61 23.90 4.41 -1.11
CA LEU A 61 22.84 5.37 -1.39
C LEU A 61 22.81 5.62 -2.90
N ARG A 62 21.70 5.31 -3.53
CA ARG A 62 21.47 5.57 -4.96
C ARG A 62 20.74 6.88 -5.13
N GLU A 63 21.40 7.86 -5.70
CA GLU A 63 20.79 9.13 -6.09
C GLU A 63 19.81 8.90 -7.25
N LEU A 64 18.58 9.35 -7.08
CA LEU A 64 17.50 9.14 -8.06
C LEU A 64 17.34 10.34 -9.02
N GLY A 65 18.13 11.41 -8.84
CA GLY A 65 18.07 12.60 -9.67
C GLY A 65 17.02 13.61 -9.23
N LYS A 66 16.57 14.43 -10.16
CA LYS A 66 15.57 15.48 -9.92
C LYS A 66 14.15 14.91 -9.93
N GLN A 67 13.28 15.48 -9.08
CA GLN A 67 11.88 15.09 -9.07
C GLN A 67 11.17 15.61 -10.32
N PRO A 68 10.53 14.76 -11.13
CA PRO A 68 9.77 15.18 -12.29
C PRO A 68 8.70 16.22 -11.96
N GLY A 69 8.66 17.31 -12.69
CA GLY A 69 7.72 18.42 -12.44
C GLY A 69 8.06 19.31 -11.23
N ARG A 70 9.15 19.01 -10.52
CA ARG A 70 9.70 19.77 -9.38
C ARG A 70 11.23 19.76 -9.44
N GLU A 71 11.80 20.19 -10.55
CA GLU A 71 13.24 20.07 -10.85
C GLU A 71 14.16 20.86 -9.90
N HIS A 72 13.58 21.68 -9.02
CA HIS A 72 14.30 22.35 -7.93
C HIS A 72 14.59 21.40 -6.73
N LEU A 73 13.92 20.24 -6.69
CA LEU A 73 14.12 19.22 -5.66
C LEU A 73 14.87 18.01 -6.21
N ASP A 74 15.81 17.50 -5.42
CA ASP A 74 16.36 16.17 -5.62
C ASP A 74 15.42 15.13 -5.00
N LEU A 75 15.27 13.98 -5.66
CA LEU A 75 14.59 12.83 -5.07
C LEU A 75 15.42 12.33 -3.86
N PRO A 76 14.77 11.82 -2.78
CA PRO A 76 15.49 11.17 -1.70
C PRO A 76 16.22 9.93 -2.23
N PRO A 77 17.39 9.57 -1.66
CA PRO A 77 18.16 8.43 -2.15
C PRO A 77 17.44 7.10 -1.89
N CYS A 78 17.54 6.16 -2.81
CA CYS A 78 17.20 4.77 -2.54
C CYS A 78 18.36 4.08 -1.80
N LEU A 79 18.08 3.42 -0.67
CA LEU A 79 19.06 2.68 0.12
C LEU A 79 19.14 1.25 -0.40
N LEU A 80 20.30 0.84 -0.89
CA LEU A 80 20.62 -0.52 -1.26
C LEU A 80 21.56 -1.11 -0.22
N GLY A 81 21.02 -2.01 0.63
CA GLY A 81 21.75 -2.59 1.76
C GLY A 81 22.03 -4.08 1.60
N ARG A 82 23.11 -4.57 2.20
CA ARG A 82 23.40 -5.99 2.36
C ARG A 82 23.85 -6.32 3.77
N TYR A 83 23.35 -7.44 4.28
CA TYR A 83 23.83 -8.05 5.52
C TYR A 83 24.11 -9.53 5.25
N GLY A 84 25.38 -9.92 5.35
CA GLY A 84 25.86 -11.24 4.94
C GLY A 84 26.20 -11.34 3.44
N ASN A 85 27.16 -12.20 3.14
CA ASN A 85 27.65 -12.42 1.77
C ASN A 85 28.08 -13.87 1.51
N ASP A 86 27.55 -14.82 2.29
CA ASP A 86 27.84 -16.24 2.11
C ASP A 86 27.21 -16.75 0.80
N PRO A 87 28.00 -17.20 -0.18
CA PRO A 87 27.46 -17.63 -1.47
C PRO A 87 26.63 -18.92 -1.39
N LYS A 88 26.63 -19.62 -0.26
CA LYS A 88 25.83 -20.83 -0.03
C LYS A 88 24.45 -20.52 0.54
N LYS A 89 24.23 -19.32 1.05
CA LYS A 89 22.96 -18.89 1.63
C LYS A 89 22.07 -18.27 0.56
N LEU A 90 20.74 -18.40 0.75
CA LEU A 90 19.77 -17.67 -0.03
C LEU A 90 19.92 -16.15 0.19
N ASN A 91 19.70 -15.38 -0.85
CA ASN A 91 19.59 -13.93 -0.78
C ASN A 91 18.11 -13.53 -0.73
N VAL A 92 17.63 -13.10 0.42
CA VAL A 92 16.27 -12.62 0.62
C VAL A 92 16.26 -11.12 0.49
N LEU A 93 15.56 -10.60 -0.52
CA LEU A 93 15.32 -9.17 -0.68
C LEU A 93 14.16 -8.74 0.22
N VAL A 94 14.41 -7.72 1.04
CA VAL A 94 13.39 -7.05 1.84
C VAL A 94 13.24 -5.61 1.36
N TYR A 95 12.00 -5.17 1.26
CA TYR A 95 11.63 -3.82 0.84
C TYR A 95 10.80 -3.14 1.91
N GLY A 96 10.88 -1.82 1.94
CA GLY A 96 10.04 -0.93 2.71
C GLY A 96 10.34 0.53 2.37
N HIS A 97 9.61 1.46 2.99
CA HIS A 97 9.83 2.88 2.77
C HIS A 97 10.03 3.63 4.09
N TYR A 98 10.72 4.77 3.99
CA TYR A 98 11.07 5.57 5.15
C TYR A 98 10.44 6.98 5.12
N ASP A 99 9.70 7.31 4.07
CA ASP A 99 8.85 8.49 4.04
C ASP A 99 7.48 8.21 4.67
N VAL A 100 6.70 9.25 4.88
CA VAL A 100 5.39 9.17 5.53
C VAL A 100 4.41 10.17 4.93
N GLN A 101 3.11 9.89 5.09
CA GLN A 101 2.01 10.80 4.78
C GLN A 101 2.06 12.08 5.64
N PRO A 102 1.53 13.21 5.14
CA PRO A 102 1.37 14.43 5.93
C PRO A 102 0.62 14.19 7.24
N ALA A 103 1.05 14.88 8.29
CA ALA A 103 0.39 14.85 9.58
C ALA A 103 0.67 16.14 10.36
N ASN A 104 -0.40 16.76 10.88
CA ASN A 104 -0.31 17.92 11.75
C ASN A 104 -1.19 17.72 12.98
N LYS A 105 -0.79 18.26 14.12
CA LYS A 105 -1.60 18.22 15.35
C LYS A 105 -2.99 18.83 15.13
N SER A 106 -3.08 19.85 14.29
CA SER A 106 -4.33 20.54 13.93
C SER A 106 -5.33 19.66 13.16
N ASP A 107 -4.90 18.54 12.59
CA ASP A 107 -5.76 17.61 11.85
C ASP A 107 -6.65 16.78 12.77
N GLY A 108 -6.48 16.89 14.09
CA GLY A 108 -7.26 16.18 15.08
C GLY A 108 -6.52 15.02 15.76
N TRP A 109 -5.21 14.95 15.64
CA TRP A 109 -4.41 13.95 16.37
C TRP A 109 -4.51 14.15 17.88
N ALA A 110 -4.73 13.06 18.62
CA ALA A 110 -4.78 13.07 20.08
C ALA A 110 -3.42 13.48 20.70
N THR A 111 -2.31 13.00 20.10
CA THR A 111 -0.93 13.33 20.48
C THR A 111 -0.20 14.01 19.33
N ASP A 112 1.02 14.50 19.54
CA ASP A 112 1.86 14.98 18.44
C ASP A 112 2.22 13.82 17.49
N PRO A 113 1.97 13.92 16.17
CA PRO A 113 2.19 12.82 15.24
C PRO A 113 3.66 12.38 15.11
N PHE A 114 4.61 13.27 15.43
CA PHE A 114 6.05 12.97 15.36
C PHE A 114 6.69 12.77 16.75
N THR A 115 5.86 12.47 17.76
CA THR A 115 6.30 12.06 19.09
C THR A 115 5.64 10.74 19.44
N LEU A 116 6.39 9.62 19.33
CA LEU A 116 5.85 8.30 19.62
C LEU A 116 5.33 8.25 21.06
N SER A 117 4.02 8.09 21.20
CA SER A 117 3.34 7.97 22.49
C SER A 117 2.75 6.57 22.66
N ILE A 118 2.78 6.05 23.88
CA ILE A 118 2.27 4.71 24.20
C ILE A 118 1.16 4.88 25.23
N ASP A 119 0.00 4.31 24.96
CA ASP A 119 -1.13 4.34 25.86
C ASP A 119 -1.15 3.15 26.86
N ASP A 120 -2.16 3.11 27.70
CA ASP A 120 -2.37 2.06 28.72
C ASP A 120 -2.71 0.67 28.15
N LYS A 121 -2.96 0.60 26.85
CA LYS A 121 -3.19 -0.66 26.09
C LYS A 121 -2.00 -1.08 25.23
N ASP A 122 -0.82 -0.52 25.50
CA ASP A 122 0.41 -0.78 24.74
C ASP A 122 0.28 -0.46 23.22
N ARG A 123 -0.54 0.54 22.85
CA ARG A 123 -0.65 1.04 21.49
C ARG A 123 0.33 2.20 21.30
N MET A 124 1.19 2.09 20.30
CA MET A 124 2.26 3.05 20.00
C MET A 124 1.80 3.98 18.88
N TYR A 125 1.38 5.20 19.23
CA TYR A 125 0.87 6.21 18.30
C TYR A 125 2.00 7.08 17.75
N GLY A 126 2.02 7.25 16.44
CA GLY A 126 2.92 8.14 15.73
C GLY A 126 2.83 7.93 14.22
N ARG A 127 2.96 9.00 13.44
CA ARG A 127 3.00 8.90 11.99
C ARG A 127 4.22 8.11 11.52
N GLY A 128 4.02 7.09 10.69
CA GLY A 128 5.05 6.17 10.25
C GLY A 128 5.30 5.01 11.23
N SER A 129 4.57 4.92 12.34
CA SER A 129 4.76 3.82 13.29
C SER A 129 4.43 2.45 12.69
N THR A 130 3.38 2.37 11.87
CA THR A 130 2.97 1.16 11.15
C THR A 130 3.25 1.24 9.65
N ASP A 131 3.32 2.43 9.08
CA ASP A 131 3.44 2.71 7.65
C ASP A 131 4.62 3.64 7.36
N ASP A 132 5.82 3.15 7.09
CA ASP A 132 6.32 1.77 7.12
C ASP A 132 7.59 1.65 8.00
N LYS A 133 7.90 2.71 8.80
CA LYS A 133 9.12 2.74 9.64
C LYS A 133 9.18 1.58 10.63
N GLY A 134 8.04 1.20 11.25
CA GLY A 134 7.98 0.07 12.16
C GLY A 134 8.40 -1.24 11.49
N PRO A 135 7.77 -1.67 10.40
CA PRO A 135 8.15 -2.85 9.65
C PRO A 135 9.59 -2.83 9.12
N VAL A 136 10.06 -1.69 8.56
CA VAL A 136 11.46 -1.52 8.14
C VAL A 136 12.42 -1.77 9.30
N LEU A 137 12.15 -1.17 10.46
CA LEU A 137 12.97 -1.38 11.66
C LEU A 137 12.84 -2.79 12.22
N GLY A 138 11.73 -3.47 11.99
CA GLY A 138 11.55 -4.88 12.34
C GLY A 138 12.63 -5.78 11.75
N TRP A 139 13.05 -5.54 10.50
CA TRP A 139 14.18 -6.25 9.89
C TRP A 139 15.50 -5.99 10.60
N LEU A 140 15.78 -4.74 10.99
CA LEU A 140 16.99 -4.38 11.72
C LEU A 140 16.99 -4.97 13.13
N ASN A 141 15.84 -4.95 13.80
CA ASN A 141 15.65 -5.55 15.10
C ASN A 141 15.88 -7.07 15.05
N ALA A 142 15.43 -7.72 13.98
CA ALA A 142 15.68 -9.14 13.77
C ALA A 142 17.19 -9.45 13.63
N ILE A 143 17.94 -8.63 12.88
CA ILE A 143 19.41 -8.76 12.78
C ILE A 143 20.05 -8.62 14.16
N GLU A 144 19.72 -7.56 14.91
CA GLU A 144 20.30 -7.30 16.23
C GLU A 144 20.01 -8.42 17.22
N ALA A 145 18.76 -8.91 17.25
CA ALA A 145 18.37 -9.99 18.15
C ALA A 145 19.11 -11.30 17.81
N HIS A 146 19.36 -11.61 16.53
CA HIS A 146 20.19 -12.75 16.15
C HIS A 146 21.63 -12.61 16.62
N GLN A 147 22.24 -11.44 16.42
CA GLN A 147 23.61 -11.17 16.89
C GLN A 147 23.72 -11.31 18.41
N LYS A 148 22.79 -10.74 19.17
CA LYS A 148 22.79 -10.80 20.63
C LYS A 148 22.47 -12.19 21.16
N ALA A 149 21.69 -12.97 20.44
CA ALA A 149 21.40 -14.37 20.78
C ALA A 149 22.55 -15.33 20.41
N GLY A 150 23.53 -14.89 19.62
CA GLY A 150 24.56 -15.77 19.07
C GLY A 150 23.99 -16.78 18.07
N VAL A 151 22.86 -16.47 17.44
CA VAL A 151 22.21 -17.30 16.41
C VAL A 151 22.53 -16.72 15.06
N GLU A 152 23.18 -17.50 14.21
CA GLU A 152 23.53 -17.07 12.87
C GLU A 152 22.28 -16.92 11.98
N LEU A 153 22.20 -15.84 11.20
CA LEU A 153 21.17 -15.70 10.16
C LEU A 153 21.42 -16.72 9.05
N PRO A 154 20.41 -17.55 8.71
CA PRO A 154 20.58 -18.62 7.73
C PRO A 154 20.55 -18.14 6.28
N VAL A 155 20.33 -16.86 6.05
CA VAL A 155 20.24 -16.19 4.73
C VAL A 155 21.12 -14.95 4.72
N ASN A 156 21.44 -14.46 3.53
CA ASN A 156 21.90 -13.09 3.34
C ASN A 156 20.67 -12.20 3.16
N LEU A 157 20.65 -11.03 3.79
CA LEU A 157 19.62 -10.02 3.55
C LEU A 157 20.10 -9.02 2.50
N VAL A 158 19.25 -8.78 1.51
CA VAL A 158 19.36 -7.70 0.54
C VAL A 158 18.26 -6.71 0.86
N MET A 159 18.57 -5.44 0.98
CA MET A 159 17.63 -4.40 1.42
C MET A 159 17.45 -3.38 0.31
N CYS A 160 16.21 -2.99 0.07
CA CYS A 160 15.84 -1.90 -0.83
C CYS A 160 14.85 -1.01 -0.09
N PHE A 161 15.28 0.17 0.36
CA PHE A 161 14.43 1.10 1.10
C PHE A 161 14.37 2.44 0.37
N GLU A 162 13.15 2.95 0.17
CA GLU A 162 12.91 4.19 -0.56
C GLU A 162 12.31 5.31 0.30
N GLY A 163 12.26 6.52 -0.23
CA GLY A 163 11.74 7.69 0.47
C GLY A 163 10.69 8.48 -0.31
N MET A 164 9.98 7.86 -1.27
CA MET A 164 8.94 8.49 -2.08
C MET A 164 7.71 7.59 -2.29
N GLU A 165 7.56 6.51 -1.53
CA GLU A 165 6.44 5.56 -1.67
C GLU A 165 5.10 6.29 -1.56
N GLU A 166 4.95 7.10 -0.54
CA GLU A 166 3.75 7.87 -0.20
C GLU A 166 3.43 8.98 -1.21
N ASN A 167 4.34 9.21 -2.15
CA ASN A 167 4.19 10.18 -3.23
C ASN A 167 4.49 9.57 -4.62
N GLY A 168 4.27 8.26 -4.78
CA GLY A 168 4.28 7.55 -6.05
C GLY A 168 5.60 6.91 -6.46
N SER A 169 6.54 6.68 -5.56
CA SER A 169 7.82 5.95 -5.77
C SER A 169 8.64 6.45 -6.96
N GLU A 170 8.63 7.77 -7.18
CA GLU A 170 9.33 8.37 -8.34
C GLU A 170 10.82 7.97 -8.35
N GLY A 171 11.26 7.38 -9.46
CA GLY A 171 12.64 6.93 -9.67
C GLY A 171 12.96 5.53 -9.16
N LEU A 172 12.09 4.89 -8.38
CA LEU A 172 12.33 3.54 -7.86
C LEU A 172 12.31 2.47 -8.95
N ASP A 173 11.29 2.47 -9.81
CA ASP A 173 11.17 1.47 -10.90
C ASP A 173 12.39 1.47 -11.81
N ASP A 174 12.89 2.66 -12.18
CA ASP A 174 14.08 2.81 -12.98
C ASP A 174 15.33 2.30 -12.25
N THR A 175 15.39 2.52 -10.93
CA THR A 175 16.49 2.01 -10.08
C THR A 175 16.45 0.49 -10.01
N ILE A 176 15.30 -0.12 -9.74
CA ILE A 176 15.16 -1.59 -9.71
C ILE A 176 15.56 -2.19 -11.06
N ARG A 177 15.09 -1.63 -12.16
CA ARG A 177 15.44 -2.07 -13.53
C ARG A 177 16.93 -1.96 -13.81
N ALA A 178 17.56 -0.85 -13.42
CA ALA A 178 18.99 -0.62 -13.60
C ALA A 178 19.85 -1.56 -12.76
N GLU A 179 19.38 -1.94 -11.57
CA GLU A 179 20.11 -2.78 -10.62
C GLU A 179 19.72 -4.27 -10.67
N ALA A 180 18.69 -4.64 -11.43
CA ALA A 180 18.22 -6.04 -11.56
C ALA A 180 19.34 -7.03 -11.92
N LYS A 181 20.24 -6.64 -12.82
CA LYS A 181 21.40 -7.48 -13.26
C LYS A 181 22.71 -7.13 -12.55
N LYS A 182 22.68 -6.27 -11.53
CA LYS A 182 23.84 -5.82 -10.77
C LYS A 182 23.68 -6.13 -9.30
N PHE A 183 23.10 -5.19 -8.54
CA PHE A 183 22.92 -5.31 -7.10
C PHE A 183 21.91 -6.42 -6.72
N PHE A 184 20.83 -6.58 -7.50
CA PHE A 184 19.78 -7.58 -7.25
C PHE A 184 19.97 -8.90 -8.03
N LYS A 185 21.06 -9.06 -8.78
CA LYS A 185 21.28 -10.19 -9.72
C LYS A 185 21.17 -11.58 -9.10
N ASP A 186 21.44 -11.68 -7.81
CA ASP A 186 21.54 -12.93 -7.04
C ASP A 186 20.42 -13.07 -6.01
N VAL A 187 19.39 -12.23 -6.06
CA VAL A 187 18.18 -12.36 -5.24
C VAL A 187 17.45 -13.65 -5.57
N ASP A 188 17.03 -14.38 -4.54
CA ASP A 188 16.32 -15.65 -4.68
C ASP A 188 14.80 -15.48 -4.45
N VAL A 189 14.39 -14.65 -3.48
CA VAL A 189 13.00 -14.31 -3.18
C VAL A 189 12.89 -12.89 -2.63
N VAL A 190 11.66 -12.34 -2.65
CA VAL A 190 11.33 -11.01 -2.11
C VAL A 190 10.31 -11.15 -0.98
N CYS A 191 10.49 -10.39 0.09
CA CYS A 191 9.54 -10.27 1.19
C CYS A 191 9.32 -8.80 1.55
N ILE A 192 8.08 -8.38 1.58
CA ILE A 192 7.64 -7.01 1.88
C ILE A 192 6.73 -7.05 3.10
N SER A 193 6.90 -6.11 4.02
CA SER A 193 6.06 -6.00 5.23
C SER A 193 5.41 -4.62 5.28
N ASP A 194 4.66 -4.27 4.24
CA ASP A 194 4.04 -2.96 4.04
C ASP A 194 2.55 -3.13 3.71
N ASN A 195 1.85 -3.85 4.58
CA ASN A 195 0.40 -4.01 4.55
C ASN A 195 -0.13 -4.55 5.89
N TYR A 196 -1.41 -4.91 5.98
CA TYR A 196 -2.10 -5.14 7.26
C TYR A 196 -2.89 -6.45 7.27
N TRP A 197 -3.09 -7.00 8.46
CA TRP A 197 -4.05 -8.08 8.67
C TRP A 197 -5.48 -7.58 8.43
N LEU A 198 -6.38 -8.48 8.06
CA LEU A 198 -7.80 -8.15 7.92
C LEU A 198 -8.50 -7.81 9.25
N GLY A 199 -7.97 -8.29 10.35
CA GLY A 199 -8.43 -8.07 11.69
C GLY A 199 -7.28 -7.67 12.62
N THR A 200 -7.47 -7.89 13.93
CA THR A 200 -6.49 -7.56 14.97
C THR A 200 -5.80 -8.77 15.58
N GLU A 201 -6.35 -9.97 15.40
CA GLU A 201 -5.93 -11.17 16.14
C GLU A 201 -5.20 -12.19 15.26
N LYS A 202 -5.69 -12.43 14.06
CA LYS A 202 -5.16 -13.47 13.18
C LYS A 202 -4.30 -12.89 12.07
N PRO A 203 -3.01 -13.29 12.00
CA PRO A 203 -2.13 -12.87 10.92
C PRO A 203 -2.64 -13.27 9.53
N CYS A 204 -2.29 -12.45 8.54
CA CYS A 204 -2.52 -12.74 7.13
C CYS A 204 -1.19 -12.90 6.38
N LEU A 205 -1.22 -13.65 5.28
CA LEU A 205 -0.24 -13.59 4.21
C LEU A 205 -0.95 -13.10 2.97
N THR A 206 -0.44 -12.03 2.37
CA THR A 206 -1.10 -11.42 1.22
C THR A 206 -0.39 -11.83 -0.06
N TYR A 207 -1.15 -12.42 -1.00
CA TYR A 207 -0.65 -12.96 -2.27
C TYR A 207 -1.17 -12.22 -3.50
N GLY A 208 -1.79 -11.07 -3.32
CA GLY A 208 -2.26 -10.23 -4.42
C GLY A 208 -2.76 -8.87 -3.95
N VAL A 209 -2.65 -7.89 -4.82
CA VAL A 209 -3.18 -6.55 -4.64
C VAL A 209 -3.96 -6.12 -5.89
N ARG A 210 -4.95 -5.25 -5.70
CA ARG A 210 -5.69 -4.69 -6.83
C ARG A 210 -4.89 -3.59 -7.51
N GLY A 211 -5.07 -3.45 -8.82
CA GLY A 211 -4.62 -2.29 -9.56
C GLY A 211 -5.49 -1.06 -9.30
N CYS A 212 -5.09 0.08 -9.79
CA CYS A 212 -5.86 1.31 -9.68
C CYS A 212 -5.72 2.14 -10.95
N ASN A 213 -6.80 2.28 -11.71
CA ASN A 213 -6.87 3.17 -12.86
C ASN A 213 -7.68 4.42 -12.47
N TYR A 214 -7.04 5.57 -12.48
CA TYR A 214 -7.65 6.84 -12.07
C TYR A 214 -7.93 7.71 -13.29
N TYR A 215 -9.18 8.18 -13.42
CA TYR A 215 -9.70 8.90 -14.57
C TYR A 215 -10.34 10.21 -14.20
N GLN A 216 -10.43 11.10 -15.20
CA GLN A 216 -11.15 12.36 -15.12
C GLN A 216 -12.05 12.55 -16.35
N VAL A 217 -13.22 13.13 -16.11
CA VAL A 217 -14.13 13.63 -17.14
C VAL A 217 -14.32 15.12 -16.94
N GLU A 218 -13.76 15.92 -17.84
CA GLU A 218 -13.96 17.36 -17.88
C GLU A 218 -15.16 17.69 -18.78
N VAL A 219 -16.09 18.49 -18.28
CA VAL A 219 -17.16 19.08 -19.07
C VAL A 219 -17.06 20.58 -19.00
N SER A 220 -16.97 21.24 -20.18
CA SER A 220 -16.84 22.67 -20.33
C SER A 220 -17.94 23.21 -21.24
N GLY A 221 -18.52 24.37 -20.89
CA GLY A 221 -19.63 24.97 -21.61
C GLY A 221 -19.47 26.46 -21.78
N PRO A 222 -20.08 27.33 -20.93
CA PRO A 222 -19.98 28.78 -21.03
C PRO A 222 -18.52 29.25 -20.91
N GLY A 223 -18.22 30.41 -21.51
CA GLY A 223 -16.88 30.99 -21.41
C GLY A 223 -16.51 31.56 -20.05
N GLN A 224 -17.45 31.62 -19.10
CA GLN A 224 -17.29 32.05 -17.71
C GLN A 224 -18.42 31.49 -16.85
N ASP A 225 -18.26 31.54 -15.55
CA ASP A 225 -19.34 31.20 -14.59
C ASP A 225 -20.53 32.14 -14.81
N LEU A 226 -21.73 31.57 -14.77
CA LEU A 226 -22.97 32.29 -15.03
C LEU A 226 -23.89 32.32 -13.79
N HIS A 227 -24.69 33.41 -13.68
CA HIS A 227 -25.75 33.53 -12.70
C HIS A 227 -26.92 32.59 -13.08
N SER A 228 -27.25 31.60 -12.26
CA SER A 228 -28.26 30.60 -12.60
C SER A 228 -29.68 31.18 -12.74
N GLY A 229 -30.01 32.26 -12.00
CA GLY A 229 -31.28 32.95 -12.11
C GLY A 229 -31.44 33.74 -13.42
N VAL A 230 -30.33 34.02 -14.12
CA VAL A 230 -30.34 34.75 -15.40
C VAL A 230 -30.27 33.78 -16.57
N TYR A 231 -29.44 32.76 -16.49
CA TYR A 231 -29.13 31.88 -17.62
C TYR A 231 -29.66 30.43 -17.45
N GLY A 232 -30.17 30.07 -16.28
CA GLY A 232 -30.76 28.76 -16.03
C GLY A 232 -31.93 28.47 -16.97
N GLY A 233 -31.94 27.29 -17.55
CA GLY A 233 -32.91 26.91 -18.57
C GLY A 233 -32.65 27.46 -20.00
N MET A 234 -31.61 28.29 -20.17
CA MET A 234 -31.22 28.89 -21.47
C MET A 234 -29.96 28.25 -22.05
N THR A 235 -29.18 27.58 -21.22
CA THR A 235 -27.90 26.95 -21.62
C THR A 235 -27.78 25.52 -21.11
N HIS A 236 -27.00 24.70 -21.77
CA HIS A 236 -26.56 23.43 -21.21
C HIS A 236 -25.59 23.69 -20.05
N GLU A 237 -25.84 23.04 -18.93
CA GLU A 237 -25.04 23.22 -17.70
C GLU A 237 -24.02 22.12 -17.56
N PRO A 238 -22.70 22.42 -17.52
CA PRO A 238 -21.64 21.43 -17.40
C PRO A 238 -21.84 20.48 -16.21
N MET A 239 -22.30 21.01 -15.08
CA MET A 239 -22.54 20.20 -13.88
C MET A 239 -23.64 19.17 -14.08
N THR A 240 -24.75 19.53 -14.76
CA THR A 240 -25.85 18.62 -15.08
C THR A 240 -25.38 17.49 -16.00
N ASP A 241 -24.60 17.82 -17.04
CA ASP A 241 -24.07 16.81 -17.95
C ASP A 241 -23.11 15.87 -17.23
N LEU A 242 -22.18 16.40 -16.43
CA LEU A 242 -21.21 15.59 -15.68
C LEU A 242 -21.87 14.63 -14.72
N VAL A 243 -22.86 15.11 -13.92
CA VAL A 243 -23.58 14.26 -12.96
C VAL A 243 -24.31 13.11 -13.67
N ARG A 244 -24.90 13.35 -14.85
CA ARG A 244 -25.55 12.32 -15.65
C ARG A 244 -24.56 11.26 -16.14
N ILE A 245 -23.37 11.68 -16.59
CA ILE A 245 -22.32 10.75 -17.01
C ILE A 245 -21.85 9.92 -15.81
N MET A 246 -21.52 10.56 -14.70
CA MET A 246 -21.03 9.85 -13.49
C MET A 246 -22.07 8.90 -12.91
N ASN A 247 -23.35 9.23 -12.95
CA ASN A 247 -24.44 8.37 -12.51
C ASN A 247 -24.57 7.06 -13.34
N SER A 248 -23.99 7.03 -14.55
CA SER A 248 -24.01 5.85 -15.43
C SER A 248 -22.89 4.84 -15.14
N PHE A 249 -21.95 5.13 -14.21
CA PHE A 249 -20.77 4.30 -13.99
C PHE A 249 -21.01 3.13 -13.04
N VAL A 250 -21.83 3.33 -12.02
CA VAL A 250 -22.04 2.39 -10.93
C VAL A 250 -23.46 2.48 -10.40
N ASP A 251 -24.05 1.37 -10.02
CA ASP A 251 -25.35 1.34 -9.37
C ASP A 251 -25.25 1.48 -7.83
N PRO A 252 -26.38 1.62 -7.11
CA PRO A 252 -26.38 1.73 -5.66
C PRO A 252 -25.80 0.51 -4.91
N ASP A 253 -25.77 -0.65 -5.55
CA ASP A 253 -25.22 -1.89 -4.99
C ASP A 253 -23.73 -2.09 -5.32
N GLY A 254 -23.10 -1.05 -5.92
CA GLY A 254 -21.68 -1.04 -6.24
C GLY A 254 -21.30 -1.79 -7.51
N LYS A 255 -22.28 -2.26 -8.31
CA LYS A 255 -22.03 -2.92 -9.59
C LYS A 255 -21.57 -1.91 -10.64
N ILE A 256 -20.48 -2.21 -11.34
CA ILE A 256 -19.98 -1.39 -12.45
C ILE A 256 -20.92 -1.55 -13.66
N LEU A 257 -21.46 -0.42 -14.13
CA LEU A 257 -22.39 -0.39 -15.26
C LEU A 257 -21.69 -0.17 -16.62
N ILE A 258 -20.37 0.01 -16.62
CA ILE A 258 -19.56 0.17 -17.83
C ILE A 258 -19.48 -1.20 -18.52
N LYS A 259 -20.18 -1.31 -19.65
CA LYS A 259 -20.31 -2.58 -20.38
C LYS A 259 -18.95 -3.17 -20.77
N GLY A 260 -18.74 -4.44 -20.46
CA GLY A 260 -17.54 -5.20 -20.81
C GLY A 260 -16.46 -5.18 -19.74
N VAL A 261 -16.54 -4.35 -18.70
CA VAL A 261 -15.56 -4.31 -17.62
C VAL A 261 -15.60 -5.61 -16.81
N ASP A 262 -16.79 -6.05 -16.42
CA ASP A 262 -16.96 -7.31 -15.67
C ASP A 262 -16.59 -8.55 -16.50
N ASP A 263 -16.71 -8.49 -17.84
CA ASP A 263 -16.35 -9.59 -18.75
C ASP A 263 -14.84 -9.88 -18.76
N LEU A 264 -14.01 -8.92 -18.30
CA LEU A 264 -12.55 -9.09 -18.18
C LEU A 264 -12.15 -9.87 -16.93
N VAL A 265 -13.05 -10.03 -15.95
CA VAL A 265 -12.72 -10.69 -14.68
C VAL A 265 -12.54 -12.20 -14.92
N ALA A 266 -11.42 -12.76 -14.42
CA ALA A 266 -11.17 -14.19 -14.50
C ALA A 266 -12.28 -14.99 -13.82
N PRO A 267 -12.68 -16.17 -14.31
CA PRO A 267 -13.58 -17.06 -13.60
C PRO A 267 -13.04 -17.43 -12.22
N LEU A 268 -13.93 -17.51 -11.22
CA LEU A 268 -13.57 -18.01 -9.90
C LEU A 268 -13.34 -19.52 -9.98
N THR A 269 -12.16 -20.01 -9.57
CA THR A 269 -11.88 -21.44 -9.47
C THR A 269 -12.32 -22.00 -8.12
N ASP A 270 -12.52 -23.33 -8.05
CA ASP A 270 -12.89 -24.00 -6.79
C ASP A 270 -11.76 -23.89 -5.76
N GLU A 271 -10.49 -23.92 -6.19
CA GLU A 271 -9.32 -23.74 -5.34
C GLU A 271 -9.31 -22.34 -4.72
N GLU A 272 -9.55 -21.29 -5.52
CA GLU A 272 -9.64 -19.92 -5.01
C GLU A 272 -10.86 -19.76 -4.09
N ALA A 273 -12.02 -20.30 -4.45
CA ALA A 273 -13.23 -20.22 -3.64
C ALA A 273 -13.04 -20.86 -2.25
N ALA A 274 -12.25 -21.92 -2.15
CA ALA A 274 -11.95 -22.61 -0.89
C ALA A 274 -11.09 -21.79 0.09
N LEU A 275 -10.45 -20.70 -0.36
CA LEU A 275 -9.64 -19.83 0.50
C LEU A 275 -10.48 -18.87 1.36
N TYR A 276 -11.72 -18.52 0.95
CA TYR A 276 -12.53 -17.51 1.63
C TYR A 276 -13.21 -17.99 2.93
N PRO A 277 -13.81 -19.21 3.01
CA PRO A 277 -14.50 -19.67 4.22
C PRO A 277 -13.66 -19.67 5.49
N PRO A 278 -12.35 -20.09 5.48
CA PRO A 278 -11.52 -20.14 6.68
C PRO A 278 -11.00 -18.79 7.16
N ILE A 279 -11.12 -17.72 6.36
CA ILE A 279 -10.61 -16.40 6.73
C ILE A 279 -11.32 -15.89 8.00
N ALA A 280 -10.54 -15.44 8.98
CA ALA A 280 -11.06 -14.90 10.24
C ALA A 280 -11.57 -13.46 10.06
N PHE A 281 -12.70 -13.33 9.37
CA PHE A 281 -13.38 -12.08 9.10
C PHE A 281 -14.85 -12.21 9.50
N THR A 282 -15.43 -11.16 10.07
CA THR A 282 -16.84 -11.15 10.45
C THR A 282 -17.54 -9.89 9.93
N MET A 283 -18.80 -10.02 9.60
CA MET A 283 -19.62 -8.87 9.17
C MET A 283 -19.79 -7.84 10.29
N ASP A 284 -19.82 -8.28 11.55
CA ASP A 284 -19.88 -7.36 12.70
C ASP A 284 -18.60 -6.56 12.85
N GLY A 285 -17.42 -7.19 12.71
CA GLY A 285 -16.12 -6.50 12.68
C GLY A 285 -16.03 -5.50 11.52
N LEU A 286 -16.57 -5.86 10.34
CA LEU A 286 -16.65 -4.91 9.22
C LEU A 286 -17.54 -3.69 9.57
N ARG A 287 -18.72 -3.91 10.12
CA ARG A 287 -19.64 -2.82 10.53
C ARG A 287 -19.01 -1.92 11.57
N GLU A 288 -18.28 -2.50 12.52
CA GLU A 288 -17.53 -1.75 13.54
C GLU A 288 -16.44 -0.88 12.89
N SER A 289 -15.65 -1.44 11.99
CA SER A 289 -14.58 -0.70 11.27
C SER A 289 -15.12 0.42 10.37
N LEU A 290 -16.34 0.25 9.83
CA LEU A 290 -17.04 1.27 9.03
C LEU A 290 -17.74 2.32 9.89
N GLY A 291 -17.84 2.12 11.20
CA GLY A 291 -18.59 3.01 12.08
C GLY A 291 -20.11 2.97 11.88
N GLY A 292 -20.64 1.92 11.23
CA GLY A 292 -22.08 1.79 11.00
C GLY A 292 -22.47 0.61 10.08
N ALA A 293 -23.78 0.35 10.02
CA ALA A 293 -24.35 -0.73 9.19
C ALA A 293 -24.54 -0.31 7.72
N VAL A 294 -23.46 0.12 7.06
CA VAL A 294 -23.47 0.62 5.67
C VAL A 294 -22.87 -0.40 4.67
N THR A 295 -22.90 -1.68 5.01
CA THR A 295 -22.37 -2.76 4.15
C THR A 295 -23.29 -3.00 2.95
N ILE A 296 -22.68 -3.20 1.76
CA ILE A 296 -23.42 -3.59 0.54
C ILE A 296 -23.79 -5.08 0.61
N HIS A 297 -22.90 -5.92 1.17
CA HIS A 297 -23.10 -7.37 1.25
C HIS A 297 -23.36 -7.77 2.70
N ASP A 298 -24.31 -8.69 2.91
CA ASP A 298 -24.61 -9.28 4.22
C ASP A 298 -23.90 -10.61 4.47
N ASN A 299 -23.25 -11.15 3.45
CA ASN A 299 -22.53 -12.42 3.49
C ASN A 299 -21.02 -12.16 3.51
N LYS A 300 -20.32 -12.83 4.44
CA LYS A 300 -18.87 -12.72 4.64
C LYS A 300 -18.08 -13.01 3.38
N GLU A 301 -18.39 -14.10 2.68
CA GLU A 301 -17.62 -14.51 1.52
C GLU A 301 -17.80 -13.53 0.35
N GLU A 302 -19.04 -13.05 0.13
CA GLU A 302 -19.29 -12.02 -0.88
C GLU A 302 -18.57 -10.71 -0.57
N ALA A 303 -18.60 -10.25 0.70
CA ALA A 303 -17.85 -9.07 1.12
C ALA A 303 -16.34 -9.23 0.85
N LEU A 304 -15.76 -10.39 1.20
CA LEU A 304 -14.35 -10.69 0.94
C LEU A 304 -14.02 -10.76 -0.55
N LYS A 305 -14.85 -11.41 -1.36
CA LYS A 305 -14.66 -11.47 -2.82
C LYS A 305 -14.69 -10.08 -3.45
N HIS A 306 -15.60 -9.21 -3.00
CA HIS A 306 -15.68 -7.82 -3.51
C HIS A 306 -14.52 -6.94 -3.00
N LYS A 307 -13.97 -7.24 -1.82
CA LYS A 307 -12.74 -6.59 -1.37
C LYS A 307 -11.50 -7.02 -2.17
N MET A 308 -11.40 -8.32 -2.53
CA MET A 308 -10.15 -8.93 -2.96
C MET A 308 -10.12 -9.31 -4.45
N ARG A 309 -11.25 -9.72 -5.01
CA ARG A 309 -11.31 -10.47 -6.27
C ARG A 309 -12.09 -9.79 -7.37
N TYR A 310 -13.07 -8.97 -7.03
CA TYR A 310 -13.87 -8.26 -8.01
C TYR A 310 -13.41 -6.80 -8.14
N PRO A 311 -13.56 -6.19 -9.32
CA PRO A 311 -13.29 -4.78 -9.50
C PRO A 311 -14.29 -3.94 -8.71
N SER A 312 -13.90 -2.71 -8.40
CA SER A 312 -14.80 -1.73 -7.82
C SER A 312 -14.58 -0.36 -8.46
N LEU A 313 -15.66 0.42 -8.60
CA LEU A 313 -15.60 1.78 -9.09
C LEU A 313 -16.01 2.75 -7.97
N SER A 314 -15.19 3.77 -7.75
CA SER A 314 -15.45 4.80 -6.75
C SER A 314 -15.43 6.17 -7.38
N LEU A 315 -16.45 6.98 -7.04
CA LEU A 315 -16.50 8.41 -7.39
C LEU A 315 -15.81 9.19 -6.28
N HIS A 316 -14.84 10.06 -6.62
CA HIS A 316 -14.01 10.73 -5.64
C HIS A 316 -14.34 12.19 -5.42
N GLY A 317 -14.85 12.88 -6.45
CA GLY A 317 -15.17 14.28 -6.31
C GLY A 317 -15.44 14.99 -7.63
N ILE A 318 -15.87 16.25 -7.51
CA ILE A 318 -16.11 17.15 -8.65
C ILE A 318 -15.36 18.44 -8.39
N GLU A 319 -14.34 18.70 -9.19
CA GLU A 319 -13.59 19.97 -9.19
C GLU A 319 -14.38 21.03 -9.97
N GLY A 320 -14.31 22.30 -9.54
CA GLY A 320 -15.04 23.42 -10.15
C GLY A 320 -16.48 23.59 -9.64
N ALA A 321 -17.02 22.62 -8.90
CA ALA A 321 -18.31 22.75 -8.22
C ALA A 321 -18.18 23.62 -6.95
N PHE A 322 -19.26 24.34 -6.59
CA PHE A 322 -19.31 25.06 -5.33
C PHE A 322 -19.44 24.05 -4.16
N TYR A 323 -18.52 24.11 -3.21
CA TYR A 323 -18.46 23.19 -2.06
C TYR A 323 -18.36 23.89 -0.70
N SER A 324 -18.16 25.23 -0.69
CA SER A 324 -18.03 25.99 0.56
C SER A 324 -19.37 26.16 1.26
N GLU A 325 -19.36 26.53 2.53
CA GLU A 325 -20.57 26.88 3.27
C GLU A 325 -21.32 28.03 2.61
N GLY A 326 -22.64 28.05 2.73
CA GLY A 326 -23.53 29.04 2.18
C GLY A 326 -24.19 28.59 0.87
N ALA A 327 -24.86 29.54 0.20
CA ALA A 327 -25.59 29.31 -1.04
C ALA A 327 -25.04 30.19 -2.15
N LYS A 328 -24.50 29.57 -3.21
CA LYS A 328 -24.02 30.27 -4.41
C LYS A 328 -24.83 29.78 -5.61
N THR A 329 -25.61 30.68 -6.22
CA THR A 329 -26.46 30.38 -7.37
C THR A 329 -25.66 30.54 -8.67
N VAL A 330 -24.74 29.63 -8.94
CA VAL A 330 -23.79 29.66 -10.07
C VAL A 330 -23.97 28.46 -10.99
N ILE A 331 -23.86 28.69 -12.28
CA ILE A 331 -23.60 27.65 -13.28
C ILE A 331 -22.11 27.68 -13.56
N PRO A 332 -21.32 26.66 -13.18
CA PRO A 332 -19.89 26.67 -13.42
C PRO A 332 -19.60 26.54 -14.91
N ALA A 333 -18.60 27.27 -15.38
CA ALA A 333 -18.16 27.21 -16.78
C ALA A 333 -17.53 25.85 -17.13
N LYS A 334 -16.88 25.24 -16.15
CA LYS A 334 -16.19 23.99 -16.30
C LYS A 334 -16.24 23.19 -14.97
N VAL A 335 -16.41 21.88 -15.09
CA VAL A 335 -16.32 20.93 -13.97
C VAL A 335 -15.55 19.69 -14.39
N ILE A 336 -14.87 19.05 -13.42
CA ILE A 336 -14.09 17.82 -13.63
C ILE A 336 -14.52 16.76 -12.63
N GLY A 337 -15.13 15.71 -13.13
CA GLY A 337 -15.47 14.53 -12.34
C GLY A 337 -14.27 13.58 -12.20
N LYS A 338 -13.98 13.14 -10.99
CA LYS A 338 -12.85 12.29 -10.64
C LYS A 338 -13.35 10.93 -10.14
N PHE A 339 -12.80 9.86 -10.69
CA PHE A 339 -13.18 8.50 -10.31
C PHE A 339 -12.05 7.51 -10.57
N SER A 340 -12.10 6.36 -9.92
CA SER A 340 -11.16 5.28 -10.18
C SER A 340 -11.85 3.92 -10.29
N ILE A 341 -11.18 3.00 -10.99
CA ILE A 341 -11.53 1.58 -11.01
C ILE A 341 -10.38 0.81 -10.38
N ARG A 342 -10.68 0.05 -9.32
CA ARG A 342 -9.78 -0.98 -8.82
C ARG A 342 -9.89 -2.20 -9.71
N THR A 343 -8.77 -2.59 -10.32
CA THR A 343 -8.69 -3.70 -11.28
C THR A 343 -8.17 -4.97 -10.62
N VAL A 344 -8.50 -6.11 -11.18
CA VAL A 344 -8.13 -7.45 -10.70
C VAL A 344 -7.49 -8.25 -11.84
N PRO A 345 -6.92 -9.45 -11.58
CA PRO A 345 -6.30 -10.27 -12.63
C PRO A 345 -7.11 -10.36 -13.92
N ASN A 346 -6.41 -10.28 -15.05
CA ASN A 346 -6.88 -10.19 -16.45
C ASN A 346 -7.46 -8.82 -16.88
N MET A 347 -7.55 -7.85 -15.98
CA MET A 347 -7.99 -6.49 -16.31
C MET A 347 -6.77 -5.61 -16.63
N GLU A 348 -6.26 -5.71 -17.84
CA GLU A 348 -5.14 -4.89 -18.29
C GLU A 348 -5.55 -3.42 -18.47
N ILE A 349 -4.60 -2.50 -18.30
CA ILE A 349 -4.84 -1.06 -18.28
C ILE A 349 -5.54 -0.57 -19.56
N ASP A 350 -4.98 -0.91 -20.73
CA ASP A 350 -5.48 -0.41 -22.01
C ASP A 350 -6.90 -0.92 -22.37
N PRO A 351 -7.22 -2.22 -22.24
CA PRO A 351 -8.59 -2.71 -22.44
C PRO A 351 -9.61 -2.02 -21.54
N VAL A 352 -9.34 -1.90 -20.24
CA VAL A 352 -10.23 -1.23 -19.29
C VAL A 352 -10.41 0.23 -19.66
N THR A 353 -9.33 0.95 -19.93
CA THR A 353 -9.36 2.38 -20.30
C THR A 353 -10.20 2.62 -21.56
N LYS A 354 -10.06 1.77 -22.58
CA LYS A 354 -10.86 1.87 -23.81
C LYS A 354 -12.36 1.66 -23.57
N LEU A 355 -12.72 0.73 -22.68
CA LEU A 355 -14.12 0.50 -22.31
C LEU A 355 -14.69 1.71 -21.57
N VAL A 356 -13.93 2.28 -20.65
CA VAL A 356 -14.31 3.50 -19.89
C VAL A 356 -14.48 4.68 -20.81
N GLU A 357 -13.48 4.97 -21.66
CA GLU A 357 -13.52 6.08 -22.62
C GLU A 357 -14.71 5.96 -23.57
N LYS A 358 -14.94 4.76 -24.11
CA LYS A 358 -16.09 4.50 -24.96
C LYS A 358 -17.41 4.77 -24.23
N HIS A 359 -17.56 4.28 -23.00
CA HIS A 359 -18.76 4.49 -22.20
C HIS A 359 -19.01 5.98 -21.94
N VAL A 360 -17.98 6.73 -21.52
CA VAL A 360 -18.07 8.18 -21.29
C VAL A 360 -18.52 8.91 -22.54
N ASN A 361 -17.92 8.59 -23.69
CA ASN A 361 -18.29 9.20 -24.99
C ASN A 361 -19.72 8.85 -25.39
N ASP A 362 -20.14 7.59 -25.24
CA ASP A 362 -21.50 7.14 -25.58
C ASP A 362 -22.55 7.83 -24.68
N GLU A 363 -22.29 7.95 -23.37
CA GLU A 363 -23.20 8.61 -22.44
C GLU A 363 -23.29 10.12 -22.72
N PHE A 364 -22.18 10.79 -22.97
CA PHE A 364 -22.18 12.20 -23.35
C PHE A 364 -22.95 12.44 -24.67
N ALA A 365 -22.77 11.58 -25.66
CA ALA A 365 -23.48 11.70 -26.93
C ALA A 365 -25.01 11.59 -26.78
N LYS A 366 -25.51 10.77 -25.83
CA LYS A 366 -26.95 10.65 -25.53
C LYS A 366 -27.56 11.95 -25.01
N LEU A 367 -26.75 12.79 -24.34
CA LEU A 367 -27.23 14.05 -23.78
C LEU A 367 -27.54 15.09 -24.86
N LYS A 368 -26.98 14.95 -26.07
CA LYS A 368 -27.09 15.95 -27.16
C LYS A 368 -26.72 17.34 -26.70
N SER A 369 -25.83 17.44 -25.73
CA SER A 369 -25.37 18.67 -25.14
C SER A 369 -24.56 19.49 -26.14
N LYS A 370 -24.54 20.82 -25.96
CA LYS A 370 -23.68 21.77 -26.69
C LYS A 370 -22.39 22.06 -25.96
N ASN A 371 -22.23 21.51 -24.73
CA ASN A 371 -20.97 21.55 -24.02
C ASN A 371 -19.92 20.67 -24.71
N THR A 372 -18.67 20.82 -24.32
CA THR A 372 -17.57 19.96 -24.74
C THR A 372 -17.21 19.02 -23.59
N MET A 373 -16.76 17.81 -23.93
CA MET A 373 -16.33 16.84 -22.96
C MET A 373 -14.93 16.31 -23.32
N LYS A 374 -14.08 16.13 -22.30
CA LYS A 374 -12.76 15.53 -22.43
C LYS A 374 -12.59 14.43 -21.39
N PHE A 375 -12.25 13.24 -21.83
CA PHE A 375 -11.80 12.13 -20.96
C PHE A 375 -10.29 12.18 -20.81
N SER A 376 -9.76 11.89 -19.63
CA SER A 376 -8.33 11.85 -19.36
C SER A 376 -7.98 10.74 -18.40
N VAL A 377 -6.86 10.07 -18.64
CA VAL A 377 -6.20 9.15 -17.70
C VAL A 377 -5.23 9.98 -16.85
N VAL A 378 -5.32 9.84 -15.52
CA VAL A 378 -4.43 10.56 -14.59
C VAL A 378 -3.22 9.68 -14.26
N HIS A 379 -3.49 8.49 -13.75
CA HIS A 379 -2.48 7.45 -13.52
C HIS A 379 -3.14 6.07 -13.56
N CYS A 380 -2.33 5.06 -13.81
CA CYS A 380 -2.74 3.67 -13.76
C CYS A 380 -1.66 2.83 -13.10
N GLY A 381 -2.09 1.94 -12.19
CA GLY A 381 -1.25 0.90 -11.61
C GLY A 381 -1.85 -0.47 -11.89
N LYS A 382 -1.03 -1.42 -12.32
CA LYS A 382 -1.47 -2.79 -12.58
C LYS A 382 -1.82 -3.50 -11.28
N TRP A 383 -2.64 -4.53 -11.37
CA TRP A 383 -2.85 -5.53 -10.34
C TRP A 383 -1.62 -6.45 -10.22
N TRP A 384 -1.49 -7.11 -9.08
CA TRP A 384 -0.46 -8.12 -8.86
C TRP A 384 -1.06 -9.33 -8.14
N VAL A 385 -0.60 -10.53 -8.50
CA VAL A 385 -0.97 -11.80 -7.84
C VAL A 385 0.16 -12.81 -7.95
N GLU A 386 0.36 -13.58 -6.88
CA GLU A 386 1.34 -14.65 -6.77
C GLU A 386 0.67 -16.00 -6.48
N ASP A 387 1.44 -17.08 -6.64
CA ASP A 387 1.03 -18.42 -6.23
C ASP A 387 1.18 -18.57 -4.71
N PRO A 388 0.07 -18.67 -3.95
CA PRO A 388 0.13 -18.84 -2.50
C PRO A 388 0.71 -20.19 -2.06
N ASN A 389 0.93 -21.15 -2.96
CA ASN A 389 1.55 -22.45 -2.68
C ASN A 389 3.08 -22.45 -2.87
N HIS A 390 3.64 -21.33 -3.33
CA HIS A 390 5.10 -21.21 -3.49
C HIS A 390 5.83 -21.42 -2.15
N PRO A 391 7.04 -22.05 -2.12
CA PRO A 391 7.80 -22.28 -0.89
C PRO A 391 8.04 -21.04 -0.02
N ASN A 392 8.11 -19.84 -0.62
CA ASN A 392 8.19 -18.56 0.09
C ASN A 392 6.98 -18.36 1.03
N TYR A 393 5.76 -18.62 0.54
CA TYR A 393 4.53 -18.55 1.34
C TYR A 393 4.43 -19.69 2.36
N THR A 394 4.88 -20.89 2.00
CA THR A 394 4.96 -22.01 2.93
C THR A 394 5.86 -21.70 4.12
N ALA A 395 7.02 -21.08 3.86
CA ALA A 395 7.94 -20.64 4.89
C ALA A 395 7.32 -19.61 5.84
N ALA A 396 6.67 -18.60 5.27
CA ALA A 396 5.98 -17.57 6.03
C ALA A 396 4.83 -18.14 6.87
N ALA A 397 4.03 -19.05 6.31
CA ALA A 397 2.95 -19.70 7.04
C ALA A 397 3.46 -20.49 8.26
N LYS A 398 4.57 -21.22 8.12
CA LYS A 398 5.24 -21.90 9.23
C LYS A 398 5.80 -20.93 10.28
N ALA A 399 6.31 -19.78 9.84
CA ALA A 399 6.78 -18.74 10.75
C ALA A 399 5.62 -18.13 11.56
N VAL A 400 4.49 -17.82 10.91
CA VAL A 400 3.27 -17.36 11.58
C VAL A 400 2.79 -18.38 12.61
N GLU A 401 2.67 -19.66 12.22
CA GLU A 401 2.23 -20.72 13.13
C GLU A 401 3.18 -20.87 14.33
N ARG A 402 4.48 -20.71 14.12
CA ARG A 402 5.51 -20.78 15.19
C ARG A 402 5.41 -19.62 16.18
N VAL A 403 5.12 -18.42 15.72
CA VAL A 403 5.07 -17.20 16.55
C VAL A 403 3.70 -17.00 17.19
N PHE A 404 2.64 -17.14 16.42
CA PHE A 404 1.27 -16.83 16.86
C PHE A 404 0.44 -18.06 17.23
N GLY A 405 0.92 -19.28 16.97
CA GLY A 405 0.22 -20.52 17.29
C GLY A 405 -0.99 -20.82 16.40
N VAL A 406 -1.19 -20.07 15.33
CA VAL A 406 -2.30 -20.21 14.38
C VAL A 406 -1.80 -20.16 12.95
N LYS A 407 -2.48 -20.84 12.04
CA LYS A 407 -2.22 -20.71 10.60
C LYS A 407 -2.69 -19.34 10.12
N PRO A 408 -1.92 -18.67 9.23
CA PRO A 408 -2.34 -17.38 8.68
C PRO A 408 -3.56 -17.53 7.77
N ASP A 409 -4.31 -16.44 7.61
CA ASP A 409 -5.27 -16.31 6.52
C ASP A 409 -4.53 -15.94 5.23
N MET A 410 -4.92 -16.56 4.13
CA MET A 410 -4.43 -16.23 2.79
C MET A 410 -5.32 -15.17 2.19
N THR A 411 -4.77 -13.98 1.93
CA THR A 411 -5.58 -12.81 1.56
C THR A 411 -5.07 -12.12 0.30
N ARG A 412 -5.94 -11.32 -0.33
CA ARG A 412 -5.55 -10.29 -1.27
C ARG A 412 -5.92 -8.93 -0.68
N GLU A 413 -5.12 -7.91 -0.97
CA GLU A 413 -5.38 -6.54 -0.51
C GLU A 413 -6.20 -5.76 -1.55
N GLY A 414 -7.11 -4.93 -1.05
CA GLY A 414 -7.91 -4.05 -1.91
C GLY A 414 -7.14 -2.81 -2.37
N GLY A 415 -6.07 -2.45 -1.69
CA GLY A 415 -5.13 -1.40 -2.07
C GLY A 415 -4.16 -1.85 -3.16
N SER A 416 -3.23 -0.98 -3.52
CA SER A 416 -2.19 -1.22 -4.51
C SER A 416 -0.82 -0.98 -3.88
N ILE A 417 0.12 -1.88 -4.14
CA ILE A 417 1.53 -1.77 -3.76
C ILE A 417 2.34 -1.98 -5.05
N PRO A 418 2.58 -0.93 -5.85
CA PRO A 418 3.11 -1.06 -7.21
C PRO A 418 4.44 -1.80 -7.29
N VAL A 419 5.32 -1.62 -6.32
CA VAL A 419 6.65 -2.22 -6.27
C VAL A 419 6.63 -3.76 -6.26
N THR A 420 5.54 -4.39 -5.79
CA THR A 420 5.39 -5.86 -5.82
C THR A 420 5.51 -6.38 -7.24
N LEU A 421 4.81 -5.74 -8.17
CA LEU A 421 4.85 -6.09 -9.59
C LEU A 421 6.21 -5.78 -10.20
N THR A 422 6.80 -4.63 -9.86
CA THR A 422 8.12 -4.24 -10.37
C THR A 422 9.19 -5.27 -10.00
N PHE A 423 9.23 -5.73 -8.74
CA PHE A 423 10.15 -6.79 -8.34
C PHE A 423 9.88 -8.12 -9.05
N GLN A 424 8.61 -8.51 -9.19
CA GLN A 424 8.25 -9.74 -9.89
C GLN A 424 8.68 -9.70 -11.36
N GLU A 425 8.37 -8.61 -12.09
CA GLU A 425 8.66 -8.48 -13.52
C GLU A 425 10.18 -8.33 -13.79
N GLU A 426 10.89 -7.50 -13.02
CA GLU A 426 12.30 -7.19 -13.29
C GLU A 426 13.27 -8.24 -12.75
N LEU A 427 12.95 -8.91 -11.65
CA LEU A 427 13.79 -9.94 -11.05
C LEU A 427 13.36 -11.36 -11.44
N GLY A 428 12.10 -11.55 -11.87
CA GLY A 428 11.53 -12.87 -12.13
C GLY A 428 11.46 -13.74 -10.87
N LYS A 429 11.25 -13.13 -9.68
CA LYS A 429 11.25 -13.80 -8.38
C LYS A 429 9.91 -13.68 -7.70
N ASN A 430 9.57 -14.71 -6.90
CA ASN A 430 8.36 -14.69 -6.08
C ASN A 430 8.42 -13.58 -5.04
N VAL A 431 7.34 -12.82 -4.91
CA VAL A 431 7.15 -11.76 -3.94
C VAL A 431 6.13 -12.20 -2.90
N LEU A 432 6.44 -12.02 -1.63
CA LEU A 432 5.57 -12.29 -0.48
C LEU A 432 5.26 -10.99 0.23
N LEU A 433 3.99 -10.73 0.56
CA LEU A 433 3.62 -9.70 1.52
C LEU A 433 3.38 -10.36 2.88
N LEU A 434 4.21 -9.97 3.88
CA LEU A 434 4.23 -10.51 5.24
C LEU A 434 3.95 -9.39 6.25
N PRO A 435 2.68 -8.98 6.43
CA PRO A 435 2.31 -7.86 7.27
C PRO A 435 2.51 -8.13 8.76
N MET A 436 2.93 -7.11 9.51
CA MET A 436 2.89 -7.12 10.97
C MET A 436 1.79 -6.21 11.54
N GLY A 437 1.34 -5.21 10.79
CA GLY A 437 0.29 -4.29 11.20
C GLY A 437 -1.11 -4.93 11.21
N SER A 438 -2.05 -4.28 11.89
CA SER A 438 -3.44 -4.73 12.00
C SER A 438 -4.42 -3.77 11.34
N SER A 439 -5.66 -4.22 11.10
CA SER A 439 -6.71 -3.42 10.45
C SER A 439 -7.07 -2.12 11.20
N THR A 440 -6.67 -1.98 12.46
CA THR A 440 -6.96 -0.80 13.31
C THR A 440 -5.78 0.16 13.41
N ASP A 441 -4.73 -0.04 12.64
CA ASP A 441 -3.50 0.78 12.74
C ASP A 441 -3.67 2.18 12.14
N ALA A 442 -4.76 2.42 11.40
CA ALA A 442 -5.14 3.72 10.86
C ALA A 442 -4.06 4.38 9.99
N ALA A 443 -3.34 3.59 9.17
CA ALA A 443 -2.43 4.13 8.17
C ALA A 443 -3.10 5.19 7.31
N HIS A 444 -2.36 6.23 6.90
CA HIS A 444 -2.83 7.41 6.18
C HIS A 444 -3.89 8.26 6.92
N SER A 445 -4.32 7.86 8.12
CA SER A 445 -5.32 8.57 8.92
C SER A 445 -4.68 9.27 10.14
N ILE A 446 -5.49 10.03 10.87
CA ILE A 446 -5.09 10.56 12.18
C ILE A 446 -4.98 9.43 13.20
N ASN A 447 -4.12 9.62 14.21
CA ASN A 447 -3.87 8.63 15.27
C ASN A 447 -3.39 7.27 14.73
N GLU A 448 -2.59 7.29 13.68
CA GLU A 448 -1.86 6.09 13.25
C GLU A 448 -1.11 5.48 14.43
N LYS A 449 -1.17 4.15 14.53
CA LYS A 449 -0.52 3.42 15.63
C LYS A 449 0.00 2.06 15.14
N LEU A 450 0.97 1.53 15.86
CA LEU A 450 1.35 0.13 15.81
C LEU A 450 1.22 -0.46 17.22
N ASP A 451 0.54 -1.60 17.35
CA ASP A 451 0.46 -2.27 18.63
C ASP A 451 1.84 -2.84 19.02
N LYS A 452 2.28 -2.59 20.26
CA LYS A 452 3.55 -3.09 20.78
C LYS A 452 3.66 -4.61 20.59
N ARG A 453 2.57 -5.36 20.84
CA ARG A 453 2.51 -6.79 20.57
C ARG A 453 2.89 -7.09 19.12
N ASN A 454 2.27 -6.41 18.16
CA ASN A 454 2.50 -6.63 16.74
C ASN A 454 3.92 -6.28 16.33
N TYR A 455 4.51 -5.23 16.90
CA TYR A 455 5.89 -4.85 16.62
C TYR A 455 6.90 -5.89 17.16
N ILE A 456 6.71 -6.38 18.37
CA ILE A 456 7.62 -7.36 18.99
C ILE A 456 7.42 -8.75 18.40
N GLU A 457 6.19 -9.24 18.34
CA GLU A 457 5.91 -10.55 17.70
C GLU A 457 6.18 -10.50 16.19
N GLY A 458 5.96 -9.34 15.54
CA GLY A 458 6.34 -9.11 14.15
C GLY A 458 7.85 -9.23 13.94
N THR A 459 8.66 -8.67 14.84
CA THR A 459 10.12 -8.86 14.80
C THR A 459 10.48 -10.35 14.91
N LYS A 460 9.84 -11.10 15.82
CA LYS A 460 10.03 -12.57 15.90
C LYS A 460 9.62 -13.27 14.62
N LEU A 461 8.50 -12.83 14.02
CA LEU A 461 7.97 -13.38 12.76
C LEU A 461 8.97 -13.20 11.61
N LEU A 462 9.49 -11.98 11.43
CA LEU A 462 10.45 -11.68 10.37
C LEU A 462 11.70 -12.55 10.48
N GLY A 463 12.29 -12.67 11.67
CA GLY A 463 13.46 -13.54 11.88
C GLY A 463 13.12 -15.03 11.72
N ALA A 464 11.97 -15.50 12.23
CA ALA A 464 11.54 -16.87 12.03
C ALA A 464 11.33 -17.21 10.55
N TYR A 465 10.73 -16.28 9.78
CA TYR A 465 10.57 -16.44 8.32
C TYR A 465 11.92 -16.69 7.63
N LEU A 466 12.98 -15.96 8.00
CA LEU A 466 14.32 -16.17 7.41
C LEU A 466 14.85 -17.59 7.65
N HIS A 467 14.56 -18.18 8.80
CA HIS A 467 14.95 -19.57 9.09
C HIS A 467 14.10 -20.58 8.30
N TYR A 468 12.80 -20.31 8.16
CA TYR A 468 11.92 -21.23 7.43
C TYR A 468 12.17 -21.18 5.93
N VAL A 469 12.39 -19.99 5.34
CA VAL A 469 12.64 -19.88 3.89
C VAL A 469 13.96 -20.56 3.51
N ALA A 470 15.01 -20.46 4.34
CA ALA A 470 16.25 -21.21 4.15
C ALA A 470 16.07 -22.73 4.22
N GLY A 471 15.04 -23.20 4.95
CA GLY A 471 14.70 -24.61 5.04
C GLY A 471 13.82 -25.14 3.91
N GLU A 472 12.90 -24.31 3.41
CA GLU A 472 11.96 -24.66 2.34
C GLU A 472 12.57 -24.51 0.94
N MET A 473 13.53 -23.61 0.78
CA MET A 473 14.21 -23.34 -0.48
C MET A 473 15.69 -23.66 -0.35
N LYS A 474 16.24 -24.22 -1.41
CA LYS A 474 17.69 -24.43 -1.53
C LYS A 474 18.18 -23.56 -2.68
N ARG A 475 19.34 -22.95 -2.51
CA ARG A 475 20.03 -22.30 -3.61
C ARG A 475 20.51 -23.37 -4.58
N GLU A 476 20.08 -23.30 -5.84
CA GLU A 476 20.53 -24.19 -6.90
C GLU A 476 22.00 -23.94 -7.26
#